data_ba469c75bf82829f3b65f6da058c2a49
#
_entry.id   ba469c75bf82829f3b65f6da058c2a49
#
_cell.length_a   1.000
_cell.length_b   1.000
_cell.length_c   1.000
_cell.angle_alpha   90.00
_cell.angle_beta   90.00
_cell.angle_gamma   90.00
#
_symmetry.space_group_name_H-M   'P 1'
#
loop_
_entity.id
_entity.type
_entity.pdbx_description
1 polymer ?
#
loop_
_entity_poly.entity_id
_entity_poly.type
_entity_poly.pdbx_seq_one_letter_code
_entity_poly.pdbx_strand_id
1 'polypeptide(L)'
;MWHEYFIYAALFLVIYLFCKLLSLLRTEYVITSEQIIILHGVLSHSTDYVELYRVVDYKQHRSLPQQIFGLKTVTIYSGDRNNSVVNMIGIKEADDVVSEIRMRVEFNKRRKGIYEITNRV
;
A
#
# COMPACT_ATOMS: atom_id res chain seq x y z
N MET A 1 38.09 -20.79 11.75
CA MET A 1 38.31 -19.51 11.06
C MET A 1 37.18 -19.15 10.10
N TRP A 2 36.78 -20.04 9.20
CA TRP A 2 35.69 -19.80 8.28
C TRP A 2 34.31 -19.73 8.95
N HIS A 3 34.11 -20.51 10.04
CA HIS A 3 32.82 -20.53 10.73
C HIS A 3 32.49 -19.20 11.39
N GLU A 4 33.48 -18.42 11.80
CA GLU A 4 33.25 -17.12 12.41
C GLU A 4 32.66 -16.15 11.41
N TYR A 5 33.12 -16.17 10.17
CA TYR A 5 32.61 -15.33 9.12
C TYR A 5 31.16 -15.71 8.75
N PHE A 6 30.88 -17.02 8.73
CA PHE A 6 29.50 -17.50 8.47
C PHE A 6 28.54 -17.05 9.56
N ILE A 7 29.00 -17.07 10.81
CA ILE A 7 28.16 -16.62 11.94
C ILE A 7 27.86 -15.14 11.81
N TYR A 8 28.83 -14.30 11.47
CA TYR A 8 28.62 -12.87 11.29
C TYR A 8 27.74 -12.59 10.09
N ALA A 9 27.94 -13.29 8.98
CA ALA A 9 27.10 -13.12 7.79
C ALA A 9 25.66 -13.52 8.06
N ALA A 10 25.44 -14.64 8.77
CA ALA A 10 24.12 -15.09 9.14
C ALA A 10 23.44 -14.11 10.07
N LEU A 11 24.15 -13.58 11.06
CA LEU A 11 23.63 -12.59 12.00
C LEU A 11 23.22 -11.31 11.26
N PHE A 12 24.07 -10.84 10.36
CA PHE A 12 23.79 -9.66 9.56
C PHE A 12 22.54 -9.85 8.70
N LEU A 13 22.41 -11.02 8.09
CA LEU A 13 21.22 -11.35 7.28
C LEU A 13 19.95 -11.37 8.12
N VAL A 14 20.02 -11.95 9.31
CA VAL A 14 18.86 -12.00 10.23
C VAL A 14 18.44 -10.60 10.63
N ILE A 15 19.40 -9.74 10.96
CA ILE A 15 19.12 -8.34 11.32
C ILE A 15 18.47 -7.61 10.13
N TYR A 16 19.01 -7.83 8.93
CA TYR A 16 18.46 -7.21 7.72
C TYR A 16 17.01 -7.64 7.47
N LEU A 17 16.72 -8.93 7.56
CA LEU A 17 15.37 -9.46 7.38
C LEU A 17 14.43 -8.97 8.47
N PHE A 18 14.90 -8.88 9.69
CA PHE A 18 14.11 -8.36 10.81
C PHE A 18 13.76 -6.88 10.61
N CYS A 19 14.72 -6.08 10.16
CA CYS A 19 14.48 -4.67 9.85
C CYS A 19 13.46 -4.52 8.71
N LYS A 20 13.55 -5.36 7.69
CA LYS A 20 12.57 -5.37 6.59
C LYS A 20 11.18 -5.72 7.09
N LEU A 21 11.08 -6.73 7.94
CA LEU A 21 9.80 -7.13 8.53
C LEU A 21 9.19 -6.01 9.38
N LEU A 22 10.00 -5.36 10.22
CA LEU A 22 9.56 -4.23 11.02
C LEU A 22 9.08 -3.08 10.14
N SER A 23 9.76 -2.81 9.03
CA SER A 23 9.37 -1.78 8.09
C SER A 23 7.99 -2.05 7.51
N LEU A 24 7.70 -3.30 7.14
CA LEU A 24 6.38 -3.69 6.65
C LEU A 24 5.31 -3.56 7.74
N LEU A 25 5.63 -3.97 8.96
CA LEU A 25 4.69 -3.88 10.08
C LEU A 25 4.43 -2.43 10.51
N ARG A 26 5.35 -1.52 10.23
CA ARG A 26 5.22 -0.11 10.56
C ARG A 26 4.60 0.73 9.45
N THR A 27 4.15 0.10 8.38
CA THR A 27 3.43 0.79 7.31
C THR A 27 1.94 0.78 7.64
N GLU A 28 1.35 1.96 7.75
CA GLU A 28 -0.07 2.12 8.03
C GLU A 28 -0.74 2.83 6.87
N TYR A 29 -1.96 2.42 6.59
CA TYR A 29 -2.79 3.02 5.54
C TYR A 29 -4.04 3.60 6.18
N VAL A 30 -4.23 4.89 6.04
CA VAL A 30 -5.40 5.58 6.57
C VAL A 30 -6.21 6.14 5.41
N ILE A 31 -7.45 5.70 5.30
CA ILE A 31 -8.35 6.15 4.25
C ILE A 31 -9.29 7.19 4.86
N THR A 32 -9.11 8.43 4.45
CA THR A 32 -9.98 9.52 4.87
C THR A 32 -11.08 9.74 3.83
N SER A 33 -11.92 10.74 4.05
CA SER A 33 -12.98 11.07 3.09
C SER A 33 -12.44 11.62 1.77
N GLU A 34 -11.22 12.14 1.74
CA GLU A 34 -10.65 12.79 0.55
C GLU A 34 -9.31 12.22 0.11
N GLN A 35 -8.59 11.54 0.98
CA GLN A 35 -7.22 11.11 0.74
C GLN A 35 -6.95 9.70 1.24
N ILE A 36 -5.93 9.08 0.66
CA ILE A 36 -5.29 7.90 1.22
C ILE A 36 -3.95 8.37 1.78
N ILE A 37 -3.75 8.16 3.07
CA ILE A 37 -2.53 8.55 3.77
C ILE A 37 -1.71 7.30 4.05
N ILE A 38 -0.48 7.29 3.62
CA ILE A 38 0.44 6.17 3.81
C ILE A 38 1.54 6.61 4.75
N LEU A 39 1.55 6.01 5.93
CA LEU A 39 2.55 6.26 6.96
C LEU A 39 3.52 5.11 6.99
N HIS A 40 4.79 5.36 6.72
CA HIS A 40 5.77 4.29 6.72
C HIS A 40 7.11 4.76 7.27
N GLY A 41 7.86 3.81 7.83
CA GLY A 41 9.19 4.04 8.35
C GLY A 41 9.43 3.37 9.70
N VAL A 42 10.69 3.06 9.97
CA VAL A 42 11.15 2.52 11.26
C VAL A 42 12.08 3.52 11.93
N LEU A 43 13.19 3.82 11.30
CA LEU A 43 14.16 4.79 11.79
C LEU A 43 13.87 6.19 11.26
N SER A 44 13.35 6.25 10.05
CA SER A 44 12.95 7.49 9.39
C SER A 44 11.47 7.37 9.06
N HIS A 45 10.69 8.40 9.38
CA HIS A 45 9.25 8.40 9.13
C HIS A 45 8.93 9.24 7.92
N SER A 46 8.14 8.68 7.01
CA SER A 46 7.63 9.42 5.88
C SER A 46 6.12 9.22 5.75
N THR A 47 5.46 10.23 5.22
CA THR A 47 4.02 10.23 5.01
C THR A 47 3.73 10.62 3.60
N ASP A 48 3.05 9.74 2.86
CA ASP A 48 2.62 10.00 1.49
C ASP A 48 1.11 10.22 1.46
N TYR A 49 0.67 11.10 0.59
CA TYR A 49 -0.74 11.43 0.42
C TYR A 49 -1.16 11.20 -1.01
N VAL A 50 -2.27 10.51 -1.19
CA VAL A 50 -2.87 10.30 -2.51
C VAL A 50 -4.29 10.85 -2.48
N GLU A 51 -4.56 11.81 -3.36
CA GLU A 51 -5.90 12.38 -3.49
C GLU A 51 -6.84 11.36 -4.14
N LEU A 52 -7.97 11.07 -3.51
CA LEU A 52 -8.90 10.08 -4.00
C LEU A 52 -9.46 10.41 -5.39
N TYR A 53 -9.66 11.70 -5.70
CA TYR A 53 -10.17 12.09 -7.00
C TYR A 53 -9.22 11.78 -8.15
N ARG A 54 -7.94 11.50 -7.85
CA ARG A 54 -6.92 11.16 -8.86
C ARG A 54 -6.79 9.67 -9.11
N VAL A 55 -7.47 8.84 -8.33
CA VAL A 55 -7.40 7.39 -8.48
C VAL A 55 -8.09 6.97 -9.78
N VAL A 56 -7.43 6.13 -10.57
CA VAL A 56 -7.93 5.71 -11.88
C VAL A 56 -8.21 4.22 -11.98
N ASP A 57 -7.53 3.38 -11.20
CA ASP A 57 -7.74 1.94 -11.28
C ASP A 57 -7.34 1.22 -9.99
N TYR A 58 -7.76 -0.04 -9.87
CA TYR A 58 -7.52 -0.88 -8.70
C TYR A 58 -7.12 -2.28 -9.15
N LYS A 59 -6.29 -2.94 -8.34
CA LYS A 59 -5.91 -4.33 -8.56
C LYS A 59 -5.76 -5.03 -7.22
N GLN A 60 -6.23 -6.27 -7.13
CA GLN A 60 -5.99 -7.13 -5.98
C GLN A 60 -5.12 -8.30 -6.39
N HIS A 61 -4.14 -8.63 -5.58
CA HIS A 61 -3.23 -9.73 -5.83
C HIS A 61 -2.96 -10.49 -4.53
N ARG A 62 -2.88 -11.81 -4.63
CA ARG A 62 -2.54 -12.68 -3.51
C ARG A 62 -1.42 -13.61 -3.93
N SER A 63 -0.27 -13.47 -3.28
CA SER A 63 0.84 -14.42 -3.45
C SER A 63 0.53 -15.70 -2.67
N LEU A 64 1.31 -16.76 -2.89
CA LEU A 64 1.12 -18.02 -2.17
C LEU A 64 1.23 -17.84 -0.64
N PRO A 65 2.26 -17.16 -0.11
CA PRO A 65 2.30 -16.90 1.34
C PRO A 65 1.09 -16.10 1.83
N GLN A 66 0.63 -15.13 1.06
CA GLN A 66 -0.54 -14.34 1.45
C GLN A 66 -1.81 -15.18 1.51
N GLN A 67 -1.97 -16.11 0.58
CA GLN A 67 -3.11 -17.03 0.60
C GLN A 67 -3.13 -17.89 1.86
N ILE A 68 -1.96 -18.33 2.31
CA ILE A 68 -1.82 -19.15 3.52
C ILE A 68 -2.24 -18.35 4.76
N PHE A 69 -1.88 -17.08 4.83
CA PHE A 69 -2.17 -16.23 5.99
C PHE A 69 -3.46 -15.43 5.86
N GLY A 70 -4.21 -15.61 4.78
CA GLY A 70 -5.46 -14.87 4.56
C GLY A 70 -5.25 -13.38 4.31
N LEU A 71 -4.18 -13.04 3.61
CA LEU A 71 -3.82 -11.65 3.29
C LEU A 71 -3.86 -11.40 1.79
N LYS A 72 -3.89 -10.14 1.42
CA LYS A 72 -3.85 -9.73 0.01
C LYS A 72 -3.12 -8.40 -0.13
N THR A 73 -2.74 -8.08 -1.36
CA THR A 73 -2.17 -6.78 -1.72
C THR A 73 -3.18 -6.05 -2.59
N VAL A 74 -3.52 -4.84 -2.20
CA VAL A 74 -4.37 -3.95 -3.00
C VAL A 74 -3.48 -2.89 -3.62
N THR A 75 -3.48 -2.83 -4.96
CA THR A 75 -2.71 -1.85 -5.72
C THR A 75 -3.66 -0.80 -6.26
N ILE A 76 -3.32 0.46 -6.05
CA ILE A 76 -4.11 1.59 -6.48
C ILE A 76 -3.28 2.39 -7.47
N TYR A 77 -3.85 2.64 -8.65
CA TYR A 77 -3.22 3.44 -9.70
C TYR A 77 -3.84 4.83 -9.71
N SER A 78 -3.00 5.85 -9.69
CA SER A 78 -3.47 7.24 -9.67
C SER A 78 -2.76 8.06 -10.74
N GLY A 79 -3.33 9.22 -11.05
CA GLY A 79 -2.72 10.19 -11.95
C GLY A 79 -1.70 11.10 -11.28
N ASP A 80 -1.38 10.86 -10.02
CA ASP A 80 -0.39 11.64 -9.28
C ASP A 80 1.02 11.28 -9.78
N ARG A 81 1.85 12.30 -10.03
CA ARG A 81 3.21 12.10 -10.53
C ARG A 81 4.12 11.42 -9.51
N ASN A 82 3.95 11.73 -8.24
CA ASN A 82 4.81 11.23 -7.18
C ASN A 82 4.34 9.87 -6.66
N ASN A 83 3.03 9.63 -6.70
CA ASN A 83 2.41 8.41 -6.16
C ASN A 83 1.47 7.79 -7.19
N SER A 84 2.03 7.47 -8.37
CA SER A 84 1.24 6.88 -9.45
C SER A 84 0.78 5.45 -9.16
N VAL A 85 1.51 4.74 -8.32
CA VAL A 85 1.18 3.37 -7.91
C VAL A 85 1.34 3.26 -6.40
N VAL A 86 0.29 2.83 -5.72
CA VAL A 86 0.31 2.59 -4.28
C VAL A 86 0.00 1.13 -4.01
N ASN A 87 0.93 0.42 -3.39
CA ASN A 87 0.77 -0.98 -3.02
C ASN A 87 0.48 -1.10 -1.53
N MET A 88 -0.75 -1.50 -1.21
CA MET A 88 -1.16 -1.75 0.18
C MET A 88 -1.00 -3.23 0.46
N ILE A 89 0.12 -3.60 1.05
CA ILE A 89 0.51 -4.99 1.29
C ILE A 89 0.03 -5.45 2.67
N GLY A 90 -0.46 -6.69 2.74
CA GLY A 90 -0.83 -7.28 4.02
C GLY A 90 -2.22 -6.93 4.53
N ILE A 91 -3.14 -6.61 3.63
CA ILE A 91 -4.53 -6.36 3.98
C ILE A 91 -5.24 -7.70 4.20
N LYS A 92 -6.06 -7.79 5.22
CA LYS A 92 -6.84 -8.99 5.49
C LYS A 92 -7.79 -9.29 4.33
N GLU A 93 -7.84 -10.55 3.90
CA GLU A 93 -8.68 -10.93 2.77
C GLU A 93 -10.15 -10.63 3.00
N ALA A 94 -10.62 -10.73 4.24
CA ALA A 94 -12.01 -10.47 4.59
C ALA A 94 -12.40 -8.98 4.48
N ASP A 95 -11.42 -8.08 4.47
CA ASP A 95 -11.68 -6.64 4.38
C ASP A 95 -11.88 -6.23 2.93
N ASP A 96 -13.05 -5.68 2.63
CA ASP A 96 -13.39 -5.21 1.29
C ASP A 96 -12.95 -3.76 1.11
N VAL A 97 -11.64 -3.57 1.09
CA VAL A 97 -11.02 -2.24 1.00
C VAL A 97 -11.26 -1.60 -0.36
N VAL A 98 -11.27 -2.41 -1.42
CA VAL A 98 -11.48 -1.88 -2.78
C VAL A 98 -12.84 -1.24 -2.94
N SER A 99 -13.91 -1.88 -2.44
CA SER A 99 -15.25 -1.30 -2.52
C SER A 99 -15.35 -0.01 -1.71
N GLU A 100 -14.75 0.02 -0.54
CA GLU A 100 -14.76 1.21 0.29
C GLU A 100 -14.02 2.37 -0.37
N ILE A 101 -12.81 2.10 -0.91
CA ILE A 101 -12.04 3.12 -1.62
C ILE A 101 -12.79 3.59 -2.87
N ARG A 102 -13.39 2.66 -3.61
CA ARG A 102 -14.14 3.00 -4.82
C ARG A 102 -15.29 3.95 -4.53
N MET A 103 -16.06 3.68 -3.48
CA MET A 103 -17.14 4.57 -3.09
C MET A 103 -16.65 5.98 -2.78
N ARG A 104 -15.55 6.07 -2.05
CA ARG A 104 -14.96 7.37 -1.69
C ARG A 104 -14.37 8.08 -2.90
N VAL A 105 -13.76 7.33 -3.81
CA VAL A 105 -13.23 7.89 -5.07
C VAL A 105 -14.36 8.47 -5.91
N GLU A 106 -15.43 7.73 -6.11
CA GLU A 106 -16.56 8.19 -6.89
C GLU A 106 -17.21 9.43 -6.27
N PHE A 107 -17.37 9.43 -4.94
CA PHE A 107 -17.89 10.58 -4.23
C PHE A 107 -17.03 11.83 -4.45
N ASN A 108 -15.70 11.69 -4.35
CA ASN A 108 -14.80 12.81 -4.54
C ASN A 108 -14.77 13.31 -5.99
N LYS A 109 -14.87 12.40 -6.95
CA LYS A 109 -14.92 12.78 -8.36
C LYS A 109 -16.21 13.52 -8.69
N ARG A 110 -17.34 13.09 -8.11
CA ARG A 110 -18.63 13.79 -8.28
C ARG A 110 -18.56 15.20 -7.70
N ARG A 111 -18.00 15.33 -6.50
CA ARG A 111 -17.86 16.65 -5.87
C ARG A 111 -17.05 17.61 -6.73
N LYS A 112 -16.05 17.09 -7.44
CA LYS A 112 -15.19 17.92 -8.29
C LYS A 112 -15.62 17.93 -9.76
N GLY A 113 -16.66 17.17 -10.12
CA GLY A 113 -17.17 17.11 -11.49
C GLY A 113 -16.26 16.37 -12.46
N ILE A 114 -15.27 15.63 -11.98
CA ILE A 114 -14.27 14.99 -12.81
C ILE A 114 -14.81 13.74 -13.50
N TYR A 115 -15.60 12.94 -12.80
CA TYR A 115 -16.02 11.65 -13.29
C TYR A 115 -16.90 11.74 -14.54
N GLU A 116 -17.71 12.79 -14.67
CA GLU A 116 -18.58 12.96 -15.84
C GLU A 116 -17.77 13.26 -17.10
N ILE A 117 -16.69 14.01 -16.96
CA ILE A 117 -15.80 14.30 -18.06
C ILE A 117 -15.18 13.01 -18.60
N THR A 118 -14.80 12.11 -17.72
CA THR A 118 -14.21 10.82 -18.09
C THR A 118 -15.20 9.94 -18.83
N ASN A 119 -16.46 9.93 -18.42
CA ASN A 119 -17.49 9.08 -19.01
C ASN A 119 -18.00 9.59 -20.36
N ARG A 120 -17.76 10.83 -20.69
CA ARG A 120 -18.20 11.43 -21.94
C ARG A 120 -17.22 11.23 -23.10
N VAL A 121 -16.06 10.76 -22.79
CA VAL A 121 -15.03 10.45 -23.78
C VAL A 121 -15.11 9.00 -24.21
#